data_5cab28d548b5dfd16d01ce87af854771
#
_entry.id   5cab28d548b5dfd16d01ce87af854771
#
_cell.length_a   1.000
_cell.length_b   1.000
_cell.length_c   1.000
_cell.angle_alpha   90.00
_cell.angle_beta   90.00
_cell.angle_gamma   90.00
#
_symmetry.space_group_name_H-M   'P 1'
#
loop_
_entity.id
_entity.type
_entity.pdbx_description
1 polymer ?
#
loop_
_entity_poly.entity_id
_entity_poly.type
_entity_poly.pdbx_seq_one_letter_code
_entity_poly.pdbx_strand_id
1 'polypeptide(L)'
;MKKIFALILAVALSATVLAGCQSGGDAASGENADNSESKVIKVGASPAPHAEILEVASDILKEQGYELDVVEFSDYVQPNLALSEGELDANYFQHQTYLDNFNEEYGTELASIGAIHYEPLGIYAGRTTSLDSLPDNATIAVPNDTTNEARALLLLQDQGLIEVDESAGLNATVKAVSYTHLTLPTICSG
;
A
#
# COMPACT_ATOMS: atom_id res chain seq x y z
N MET A 1 9.73 -42.50 38.28
CA MET A 1 8.80 -43.14 39.24
C MET A 1 7.45 -42.44 39.15
N LYS A 2 6.45 -43.20 38.69
CA LYS A 2 5.05 -43.23 39.12
C LYS A 2 4.26 -41.91 38.98
N LYS A 3 3.04 -41.78 38.42
CA LYS A 3 1.99 -42.69 37.86
C LYS A 3 0.96 -41.75 37.21
N ILE A 4 0.53 -41.96 36.02
CA ILE A 4 -0.79 -42.36 35.55
C ILE A 4 -1.98 -41.89 36.43
N PHE A 5 -2.88 -41.07 35.83
CA PHE A 5 -4.31 -41.25 35.99
C PHE A 5 -5.06 -40.70 34.75
N ALA A 6 -5.60 -41.66 34.03
CA ALA A 6 -6.65 -41.43 33.02
C ALA A 6 -8.00 -41.40 33.75
N LEU A 7 -8.91 -40.55 33.36
CA LEU A 7 -10.33 -40.75 33.64
C LEU A 7 -11.17 -40.36 32.42
N ILE A 8 -11.72 -41.40 31.81
CA ILE A 8 -12.78 -41.42 30.83
C ILE A 8 -14.10 -41.15 31.56
N LEU A 9 -14.95 -40.26 31.04
CA LEU A 9 -16.37 -40.31 31.34
C LEU A 9 -17.16 -39.97 30.11
N ALA A 10 -17.75 -41.02 29.56
CA ALA A 10 -18.82 -41.02 28.55
C ALA A 10 -20.15 -41.19 29.26
N VAL A 11 -21.17 -40.40 28.91
CA VAL A 11 -22.61 -40.69 29.07
C VAL A 11 -23.34 -39.72 28.17
N ALA A 12 -23.88 -40.12 27.08
CA ALA A 12 -25.16 -40.78 26.73
C ALA A 12 -26.31 -39.80 26.42
N LEU A 13 -26.68 -39.83 25.18
CA LEU A 13 -28.02 -39.81 24.56
C LEU A 13 -29.21 -39.31 25.41
N SER A 14 -29.97 -38.40 24.85
CA SER A 14 -31.44 -38.51 24.83
C SER A 14 -32.01 -37.79 23.60
N ALA A 15 -32.52 -38.58 22.68
CA ALA A 15 -33.42 -38.20 21.59
C ALA A 15 -34.81 -37.93 22.16
N THR A 16 -35.43 -36.82 21.77
CA THR A 16 -36.90 -36.70 21.82
C THR A 16 -37.38 -36.16 20.48
N VAL A 17 -37.94 -37.07 19.73
CA VAL A 17 -38.82 -36.83 18.60
C VAL A 17 -40.19 -36.45 19.16
N LEU A 18 -40.74 -35.32 18.75
CA LEU A 18 -42.16 -35.06 18.79
C LEU A 18 -42.61 -34.46 17.46
N ALA A 19 -43.26 -35.29 16.71
CA ALA A 19 -44.05 -34.94 15.55
C ALA A 19 -45.32 -34.20 15.99
N GLY A 20 -45.61 -33.09 15.29
CA GLY A 20 -46.86 -32.38 15.37
C GLY A 20 -47.22 -31.82 14.01
N CYS A 21 -47.98 -32.53 13.22
CA CYS A 21 -48.70 -31.98 12.05
C CYS A 21 -49.88 -31.16 12.55
N GLN A 22 -50.11 -29.99 11.91
CA GLN A 22 -51.39 -29.71 11.27
C GLN A 22 -51.52 -28.22 10.87
N SER A 23 -51.64 -28.00 9.57
CA SER A 23 -52.68 -27.30 8.83
C SER A 23 -52.90 -25.80 9.01
N GLY A 24 -52.82 -25.10 7.86
CA GLY A 24 -53.65 -23.91 7.62
C GLY A 24 -52.85 -22.76 6.98
N GLY A 25 -53.06 -22.58 5.68
CA GLY A 25 -52.50 -21.64 4.74
C GLY A 25 -52.42 -20.20 5.18
N ASP A 26 -51.39 -19.57 4.63
CA ASP A 26 -51.58 -18.36 3.83
C ASP A 26 -50.22 -18.02 3.17
N ALA A 27 -50.32 -17.72 1.90
CA ALA A 27 -49.18 -17.31 1.09
C ALA A 27 -48.63 -15.98 1.59
N ALA A 28 -47.48 -16.00 2.24
CA ALA A 28 -46.64 -14.85 2.37
C ALA A 28 -45.47 -15.03 1.41
N SER A 29 -45.46 -14.22 0.39
CA SER A 29 -44.33 -14.00 -0.49
C SER A 29 -43.06 -13.83 0.35
N GLY A 30 -42.23 -14.87 0.37
CA GLY A 30 -40.88 -14.75 0.85
C GLY A 30 -40.11 -13.84 -0.11
N GLU A 31 -39.88 -12.61 0.27
CA GLU A 31 -38.76 -11.87 -0.22
C GLU A 31 -37.53 -12.72 0.12
N ASN A 32 -36.96 -13.34 -0.89
CA ASN A 32 -35.60 -13.79 -0.83
C ASN A 32 -34.78 -12.50 -0.68
N ALA A 33 -34.49 -12.11 0.55
CA ALA A 33 -33.35 -11.25 0.83
C ALA A 33 -32.15 -12.03 0.31
N ASP A 34 -31.67 -11.64 -0.85
CA ASP A 34 -30.38 -12.04 -1.38
C ASP A 34 -29.33 -11.58 -0.36
N ASN A 35 -29.04 -12.44 0.60
CA ASN A 35 -27.98 -12.24 1.59
C ASN A 35 -26.65 -12.60 0.90
N SER A 36 -26.33 -11.89 -0.17
CA SER A 36 -24.99 -11.88 -0.70
C SER A 36 -24.15 -11.10 0.31
N GLU A 37 -23.46 -11.81 1.21
CA GLU A 37 -22.41 -11.20 2.03
C GLU A 37 -21.46 -10.46 1.08
N SER A 38 -21.39 -9.12 1.23
CA SER A 38 -20.45 -8.33 0.45
C SER A 38 -19.03 -8.85 0.74
N LYS A 39 -18.29 -9.10 -0.33
CA LYS A 39 -16.89 -9.52 -0.19
C LYS A 39 -16.05 -8.29 0.13
N VAL A 40 -15.55 -8.20 1.34
CA VAL A 40 -14.67 -7.13 1.76
C VAL A 40 -13.28 -7.35 1.16
N ILE A 41 -12.71 -6.32 0.55
CA ILE A 41 -11.34 -6.27 0.05
C ILE A 41 -10.63 -5.16 0.83
N LYS A 42 -9.60 -5.53 1.59
CA LYS A 42 -8.83 -4.60 2.41
C LYS A 42 -7.59 -4.10 1.67
N VAL A 43 -7.52 -2.81 1.40
CA VAL A 43 -6.47 -2.21 0.57
C VAL A 43 -5.71 -1.13 1.34
N GLY A 44 -4.38 -1.28 1.44
CA GLY A 44 -3.51 -0.25 1.98
C GLY A 44 -3.19 0.82 0.93
N ALA A 45 -3.26 2.10 1.29
CA ALA A 45 -2.98 3.20 0.37
C ALA A 45 -2.31 4.38 1.07
N SER A 46 -1.59 5.23 0.32
CA SER A 46 -1.24 6.55 0.81
C SER A 46 -2.45 7.49 0.70
N PRO A 47 -2.59 8.51 1.58
CA PRO A 47 -3.78 9.33 1.64
C PRO A 47 -4.11 10.03 0.32
N ALA A 48 -3.11 10.61 -0.35
CA ALA A 48 -3.27 11.29 -1.63
C ALA A 48 -2.14 10.88 -2.60
N PRO A 49 -2.46 10.64 -3.89
CA PRO A 49 -3.80 10.60 -4.49
C PRO A 49 -4.48 9.23 -4.38
N HIS A 50 -3.83 8.22 -3.79
CA HIS A 50 -4.20 6.82 -3.92
C HIS A 50 -5.52 6.48 -3.21
N ALA A 51 -5.69 6.91 -1.94
CA ALA A 51 -6.96 6.71 -1.23
C ALA A 51 -8.12 7.43 -1.92
N GLU A 52 -7.90 8.65 -2.44
CA GLU A 52 -8.90 9.40 -3.19
C GLU A 52 -9.36 8.67 -4.47
N ILE A 53 -8.43 7.99 -5.16
CA ILE A 53 -8.75 7.17 -6.33
C ILE A 53 -9.55 5.93 -5.91
N LEU A 54 -9.19 5.30 -4.79
CA LEU A 54 -9.89 4.13 -4.26
C LEU A 54 -11.31 4.47 -3.79
N GLU A 55 -11.59 5.69 -3.32
CA GLU A 55 -12.96 6.13 -3.02
C GLU A 55 -13.87 6.02 -4.26
N VAL A 56 -13.38 6.48 -5.41
CA VAL A 56 -14.13 6.37 -6.68
C VAL A 56 -14.30 4.90 -7.09
N ALA A 57 -13.26 4.09 -6.91
CA ALA A 57 -13.32 2.66 -7.21
C ALA A 57 -14.29 1.91 -6.28
N SER A 58 -14.40 2.34 -5.02
CA SER A 58 -15.31 1.77 -4.02
C SER A 58 -16.76 1.80 -4.47
N ASP A 59 -17.22 2.93 -5.01
CA ASP A 59 -18.60 3.07 -5.50
C ASP A 59 -18.89 2.08 -6.64
N ILE A 60 -17.94 1.91 -7.56
CA ILE A 60 -18.07 0.99 -8.69
C ILE A 60 -18.07 -0.48 -8.22
N LEU A 61 -17.21 -0.82 -7.27
CA LEU A 61 -17.09 -2.17 -6.74
C LEU A 61 -18.32 -2.59 -5.91
N LYS A 62 -18.91 -1.64 -5.20
CA LYS A 62 -20.13 -1.83 -4.43
C LYS A 62 -21.32 -2.28 -5.31
N GLU A 63 -21.43 -1.74 -6.52
CA GLU A 63 -22.44 -2.19 -7.50
C GLU A 63 -22.21 -3.65 -7.96
N GLN A 64 -20.99 -4.17 -7.79
CA GLN A 64 -20.59 -5.54 -8.12
C GLN A 64 -20.63 -6.48 -6.90
N GLY A 65 -21.07 -6.00 -5.73
CA GLY A 65 -21.17 -6.80 -4.51
C GLY A 65 -19.85 -6.90 -3.72
N TYR A 66 -18.90 -6.01 -3.96
CA TYR A 66 -17.67 -5.87 -3.17
C TYR A 66 -17.74 -4.64 -2.26
N GLU A 67 -17.05 -4.72 -1.14
CA GLU A 67 -16.83 -3.61 -0.22
C GLU A 67 -15.32 -3.37 -0.12
N LEU A 68 -14.87 -2.13 -0.34
CA LEU A 68 -13.49 -1.73 -0.14
C LEU A 68 -13.31 -1.18 1.28
N ASP A 69 -12.39 -1.82 2.05
CA ASP A 69 -11.87 -1.30 3.31
C ASP A 69 -10.50 -0.67 3.04
N VAL A 70 -10.45 0.66 2.95
CA VAL A 70 -9.23 1.40 2.64
C VAL A 70 -8.50 1.79 3.92
N VAL A 71 -7.29 1.27 4.09
CA VAL A 71 -6.41 1.58 5.22
C VAL A 71 -5.34 2.56 4.77
N GLU A 72 -5.34 3.77 5.34
CA GLU A 72 -4.37 4.79 5.00
C GLU A 72 -3.07 4.63 5.80
N PHE A 73 -1.93 4.75 5.10
CA PHE A 73 -0.60 4.74 5.66
C PHE A 73 0.14 6.04 5.31
N SER A 74 0.83 6.60 6.27
CA SER A 74 1.63 7.83 6.09
C SER A 74 3.09 7.56 5.73
N ASP A 75 3.49 6.29 5.63
CA ASP A 75 4.82 5.85 5.23
C ASP A 75 4.76 4.79 4.11
N TYR A 76 5.91 4.46 3.53
CA TYR A 76 5.99 3.53 2.40
C TYR A 76 6.45 2.11 2.77
N VAL A 77 6.81 1.87 4.03
CA VAL A 77 7.27 0.56 4.52
C VAL A 77 6.10 -0.27 5.01
N GLN A 78 5.25 0.31 5.85
CA GLN A 78 4.16 -0.40 6.52
C GLN A 78 3.14 -1.02 5.55
N PRO A 79 2.70 -0.38 4.44
CA PRO A 79 1.72 -1.02 3.56
C PRO A 79 2.24 -2.29 2.89
N ASN A 80 3.56 -2.40 2.64
CA ASN A 80 4.16 -3.62 2.10
C ASN A 80 4.33 -4.70 3.18
N LEU A 81 4.73 -4.34 4.40
CA LEU A 81 4.82 -5.30 5.51
C LEU A 81 3.45 -5.88 5.84
N ALA A 82 2.43 -5.04 6.01
CA ALA A 82 1.06 -5.46 6.29
C ALA A 82 0.50 -6.39 5.20
N LEU A 83 0.82 -6.11 3.92
CA LEU A 83 0.44 -7.00 2.82
C LEU A 83 1.18 -8.35 2.89
N SER A 84 2.49 -8.34 3.15
CA SER A 84 3.29 -9.57 3.23
C SER A 84 2.90 -10.45 4.42
N GLU A 85 2.40 -9.86 5.49
CA GLU A 85 1.89 -10.53 6.69
C GLU A 85 0.44 -11.02 6.56
N GLY A 86 -0.24 -10.67 5.46
CA GLY A 86 -1.62 -11.05 5.19
C GLY A 86 -2.66 -10.22 5.95
N GLU A 87 -2.29 -9.04 6.44
CA GLU A 87 -3.21 -8.09 7.06
C GLU A 87 -4.01 -7.28 6.04
N LEU A 88 -3.53 -7.22 4.80
CA LEU A 88 -4.16 -6.59 3.64
C LEU A 88 -4.30 -7.60 2.51
N ASP A 89 -5.29 -7.40 1.65
CA ASP A 89 -5.48 -8.15 0.40
C ASP A 89 -4.66 -7.55 -0.76
N ALA A 90 -4.47 -6.24 -0.73
CA ALA A 90 -3.68 -5.49 -1.71
C ALA A 90 -3.14 -4.19 -1.11
N ASN A 91 -2.21 -3.53 -1.79
CA ASN A 91 -1.88 -2.14 -1.55
C ASN A 91 -1.80 -1.35 -2.86
N TYR A 92 -1.97 -0.03 -2.75
CA TYR A 92 -1.94 0.88 -3.87
C TYR A 92 -1.25 2.18 -3.48
N PHE A 93 0.05 2.30 -3.79
CA PHE A 93 0.83 3.50 -3.45
C PHE A 93 2.18 3.62 -4.19
N GLN A 94 2.74 2.52 -4.70
CA GLN A 94 4.14 2.45 -5.10
C GLN A 94 4.33 2.24 -6.60
N HIS A 95 5.49 2.63 -7.10
CA HIS A 95 5.95 2.29 -8.44
C HIS A 95 6.78 0.99 -8.46
N GLN A 96 6.92 0.37 -9.62
CA GLN A 96 7.55 -0.94 -9.77
C GLN A 96 8.98 -0.99 -9.19
N THR A 97 9.79 0.03 -9.47
CA THR A 97 11.19 0.05 -8.98
C THR A 97 11.27 0.06 -7.45
N TYR A 98 10.32 0.73 -6.76
CA TYR A 98 10.25 0.69 -5.30
C TYR A 98 9.86 -0.70 -4.80
N LEU A 99 8.87 -1.33 -5.41
CA LEU A 99 8.44 -2.70 -5.08
C LEU A 99 9.59 -3.70 -5.22
N ASP A 100 10.33 -3.63 -6.33
CA ASP A 100 11.46 -4.53 -6.58
C ASP A 100 12.57 -4.34 -5.53
N ASN A 101 12.92 -3.10 -5.21
CA ASN A 101 13.89 -2.78 -4.16
C ASN A 101 13.41 -3.22 -2.78
N PHE A 102 12.12 -3.01 -2.47
CA PHE A 102 11.54 -3.46 -1.20
C PHE A 102 11.61 -4.97 -1.04
N ASN A 103 11.25 -5.73 -2.07
CA ASN A 103 11.34 -7.19 -2.05
C ASN A 103 12.79 -7.67 -1.80
N GLU A 104 13.78 -7.02 -2.44
CA GLU A 104 15.19 -7.36 -2.24
C GLU A 104 15.65 -7.03 -0.81
N GLU A 105 15.29 -5.86 -0.29
CA GLU A 105 15.74 -5.39 1.03
C GLU A 105 15.09 -6.15 2.18
N TYR A 106 13.79 -6.43 2.10
CA TYR A 106 13.02 -7.06 3.17
C TYR A 106 12.81 -8.56 2.98
N GLY A 107 13.23 -9.12 1.83
CA GLY A 107 13.07 -10.55 1.54
C GLY A 107 11.60 -10.95 1.34
N THR A 108 10.77 -10.04 0.82
CA THR A 108 9.36 -10.30 0.50
C THR A 108 9.18 -10.74 -0.96
N GLU A 109 8.03 -11.32 -1.28
CA GLU A 109 7.70 -11.80 -2.64
C GLU A 109 6.40 -11.11 -3.15
N LEU A 110 6.24 -9.83 -2.87
CA LEU A 110 5.10 -9.07 -3.33
C LEU A 110 5.14 -8.87 -4.85
N ALA A 111 3.99 -8.96 -5.51
CA ALA A 111 3.88 -8.88 -6.95
C ALA A 111 2.91 -7.76 -7.38
N SER A 112 3.27 -7.02 -8.43
CA SER A 112 2.36 -6.07 -9.06
C SER A 112 1.26 -6.80 -9.84
N ILE A 113 0.01 -6.46 -9.57
CA ILE A 113 -1.17 -7.00 -10.28
C ILE A 113 -1.63 -6.06 -11.41
N GLY A 114 -1.14 -4.82 -11.45
CA GLY A 114 -1.46 -3.87 -12.50
C GLY A 114 -0.90 -2.48 -12.24
N ALA A 115 -0.71 -1.72 -13.30
CA ALA A 115 -0.35 -0.30 -13.26
C ALA A 115 -1.63 0.52 -13.49
N ILE A 116 -1.92 1.44 -12.59
CA ILE A 116 -3.17 2.21 -12.59
C ILE A 116 -2.96 3.62 -13.15
N HIS A 117 -1.92 4.33 -12.70
CA HIS A 117 -1.60 5.68 -13.15
C HIS A 117 -0.10 5.93 -13.12
N TYR A 118 0.32 7.07 -13.66
CA TYR A 118 1.70 7.52 -13.70
C TYR A 118 1.87 8.81 -12.91
N GLU A 119 2.85 8.85 -12.00
CA GLU A 119 3.22 10.03 -11.22
C GLU A 119 4.61 10.50 -11.64
N PRO A 120 4.70 11.59 -12.43
CA PRO A 120 5.98 12.18 -12.77
C PRO A 120 6.57 12.89 -11.55
N LEU A 121 7.87 12.73 -11.36
CA LEU A 121 8.62 13.54 -10.40
C LEU A 121 8.79 14.96 -10.96
N GLY A 122 8.69 15.98 -10.10
CA GLY A 122 8.83 17.37 -10.51
C GLY A 122 9.70 18.18 -9.54
N ILE A 123 10.26 19.28 -10.04
CA ILE A 123 10.93 20.29 -9.23
C ILE A 123 9.93 21.41 -8.95
N TYR A 124 9.68 21.67 -7.68
CA TYR A 124 8.70 22.65 -7.23
C TYR A 124 9.35 23.86 -6.62
N ALA A 125 8.73 25.03 -6.79
CA ALA A 125 9.19 26.28 -6.22
C ALA A 125 9.15 26.23 -4.68
N GLY A 126 10.26 26.67 -4.07
CA GLY A 126 10.37 26.90 -2.64
C GLY A 126 10.59 28.38 -2.34
N ARG A 127 11.73 28.72 -1.77
CA ARG A 127 12.15 30.14 -1.57
C ARG A 127 12.46 30.84 -2.88
N THR A 128 12.91 30.08 -3.88
CA THR A 128 13.23 30.54 -5.24
C THR A 128 12.18 30.01 -6.18
N THR A 129 11.74 30.82 -7.12
CA THR A 129 10.63 30.54 -8.03
C THR A 129 11.10 30.15 -9.44
N SER A 130 12.40 30.19 -9.71
CA SER A 130 12.98 29.82 -11.01
C SER A 130 14.34 29.13 -10.80
N LEU A 131 14.63 28.11 -11.60
CA LEU A 131 15.93 27.43 -11.59
C LEU A 131 17.08 28.39 -11.97
N ASP A 132 16.83 29.30 -12.91
CA ASP A 132 17.82 30.30 -13.36
C ASP A 132 18.22 31.30 -12.28
N SER A 133 17.44 31.42 -11.21
CA SER A 133 17.65 32.33 -10.11
C SER A 133 18.08 31.65 -8.80
N LEU A 134 18.48 30.37 -8.88
CA LEU A 134 19.00 29.65 -7.72
C LEU A 134 20.31 30.32 -7.24
N PRO A 135 20.38 30.72 -5.96
CA PRO A 135 21.61 31.28 -5.43
C PRO A 135 22.70 30.22 -5.23
N ASP A 136 23.96 30.65 -5.16
CA ASP A 136 25.04 29.79 -4.73
C ASP A 136 24.72 29.20 -3.34
N ASN A 137 24.96 27.90 -3.16
CA ASN A 137 24.62 27.13 -1.97
C ASN A 137 23.09 27.01 -1.72
N ALA A 138 22.26 27.09 -2.77
CA ALA A 138 20.84 26.78 -2.64
C ALA A 138 20.63 25.39 -2.04
N THR A 139 19.60 25.27 -1.23
CA THR A 139 19.19 23.99 -0.63
C THR A 139 17.97 23.43 -1.36
N ILE A 140 18.10 22.24 -1.89
CA ILE A 140 17.02 21.51 -2.57
C ILE A 140 16.68 20.28 -1.73
N ALA A 141 15.40 20.13 -1.37
CA ALA A 141 14.89 18.95 -0.69
C ALA A 141 14.68 17.79 -1.68
N VAL A 142 15.15 16.61 -1.34
CA VAL A 142 14.95 15.38 -2.10
C VAL A 142 14.33 14.30 -1.22
N PRO A 143 13.58 13.33 -1.78
CA PRO A 143 13.08 12.19 -1.03
C PRO A 143 14.21 11.42 -0.35
N ASN A 144 13.89 10.70 0.73
CA ASN A 144 14.87 9.92 1.50
C ASN A 144 14.80 8.41 1.23
N ASP A 145 13.80 7.95 0.49
CA ASP A 145 13.77 6.56 0.04
C ASP A 145 14.68 6.38 -1.17
N THR A 146 15.37 5.26 -1.23
CA THR A 146 16.46 4.99 -2.19
C THR A 146 16.06 5.27 -3.63
N THR A 147 14.89 4.81 -4.05
CA THR A 147 14.48 4.87 -5.45
C THR A 147 13.99 6.26 -5.88
N ASN A 148 13.26 6.98 -5.02
CA ASN A 148 12.82 8.33 -5.32
C ASN A 148 13.95 9.35 -5.11
N GLU A 149 14.89 9.14 -4.16
CA GLU A 149 16.11 9.93 -4.05
C GLU A 149 16.89 9.88 -5.37
N ALA A 150 17.15 8.67 -5.91
CA ALA A 150 17.86 8.50 -7.19
C ALA A 150 17.13 9.20 -8.33
N ARG A 151 15.80 9.06 -8.44
CA ARG A 151 14.98 9.75 -9.46
C ARG A 151 15.10 11.27 -9.35
N ALA A 152 15.08 11.81 -8.13
CA ALA A 152 15.23 13.24 -7.90
C ALA A 152 16.62 13.75 -8.30
N LEU A 153 17.68 13.00 -7.97
CA LEU A 153 19.05 13.34 -8.35
C LEU A 153 19.23 13.31 -9.87
N LEU A 154 18.73 12.31 -10.54
CA LEU A 154 18.79 12.23 -12.01
C LEU A 154 18.01 13.38 -12.66
N LEU A 155 16.85 13.77 -12.11
CA LEU A 155 16.10 14.93 -12.59
C LEU A 155 16.90 16.23 -12.42
N LEU A 156 17.59 16.42 -11.30
CA LEU A 156 18.46 17.58 -11.08
C LEU A 156 19.66 17.59 -12.02
N GLN A 157 20.22 16.41 -12.34
CA GLN A 157 21.26 16.27 -13.35
C GLN A 157 20.78 16.66 -14.74
N ASP A 158 19.58 16.23 -15.15
CA ASP A 158 18.97 16.58 -16.43
C ASP A 158 18.78 18.11 -16.59
N GLN A 159 18.63 18.81 -15.46
CA GLN A 159 18.56 20.27 -15.44
C GLN A 159 19.95 20.94 -15.35
N GLY A 160 21.04 20.16 -15.34
CA GLY A 160 22.41 20.69 -15.27
C GLY A 160 22.81 21.26 -13.91
N LEU A 161 22.08 20.93 -12.85
CA LEU A 161 22.30 21.45 -11.52
C LEU A 161 23.35 20.69 -10.70
N ILE A 162 23.51 19.40 -11.00
CA ILE A 162 24.44 18.47 -10.36
C ILE A 162 24.99 17.48 -11.37
N GLU A 163 26.03 16.74 -10.99
CA GLU A 163 26.52 15.57 -11.71
C GLU A 163 26.42 14.34 -10.80
N VAL A 164 25.79 13.28 -11.31
CA VAL A 164 25.64 12.00 -10.62
C VAL A 164 26.65 11.01 -11.20
N ASP A 165 27.29 10.22 -10.35
CA ASP A 165 28.15 9.12 -10.80
C ASP A 165 27.32 8.12 -11.64
N GLU A 166 27.70 7.94 -12.91
CA GLU A 166 26.99 7.08 -13.84
C GLU A 166 26.84 5.63 -13.35
N SER A 167 27.81 5.17 -12.54
CA SER A 167 27.78 3.81 -11.98
C SER A 167 26.70 3.61 -10.92
N ALA A 168 26.19 4.69 -10.31
CA ALA A 168 25.18 4.64 -9.27
C ALA A 168 23.77 4.40 -9.83
N GLY A 169 23.46 4.88 -11.04
CA GLY A 169 22.19 4.64 -11.72
C GLY A 169 20.96 4.93 -10.83
N LEU A 170 20.03 3.99 -10.79
CA LEU A 170 18.79 4.09 -9.98
C LEU A 170 19.00 3.85 -8.46
N ASN A 171 20.25 3.62 -8.04
CA ASN A 171 20.65 3.52 -6.63
C ASN A 171 21.47 4.75 -6.20
N ALA A 172 21.44 5.84 -6.99
CA ALA A 172 22.16 7.06 -6.67
C ALA A 172 21.66 7.67 -5.36
N THR A 173 22.59 8.07 -4.52
CA THR A 173 22.33 8.83 -3.29
C THR A 173 23.08 10.14 -3.33
N VAL A 174 22.81 11.05 -2.40
CA VAL A 174 23.56 12.32 -2.29
C VAL A 174 25.07 12.13 -2.16
N LYS A 175 25.53 10.92 -1.80
CA LYS A 175 26.96 10.58 -1.73
C LYS A 175 27.60 10.36 -3.11
N ALA A 176 26.78 10.02 -4.10
CA ALA A 176 27.20 9.80 -5.49
C ALA A 176 27.15 11.08 -6.33
N VAL A 177 26.96 12.24 -5.70
CA VAL A 177 26.75 13.53 -6.39
C VAL A 177 27.98 14.41 -6.25
N SER A 178 28.42 14.94 -7.39
CA SER A 178 29.34 16.06 -7.45
C SER A 178 28.55 17.36 -7.54
N TYR A 179 28.72 18.21 -6.54
CA TYR A 179 28.00 19.48 -6.43
C TYR A 179 28.71 20.57 -7.20
N THR A 180 27.98 21.28 -8.04
CA THR A 180 28.50 22.50 -8.68
C THR A 180 28.42 23.68 -7.72
N HIS A 181 27.23 23.95 -7.13
CA HIS A 181 26.99 25.07 -6.20
C HIS A 181 25.77 24.87 -5.28
N LEU A 182 25.28 23.65 -5.16
CA LEU A 182 24.09 23.32 -4.39
C LEU A 182 24.40 22.53 -3.13
N THR A 183 23.49 22.53 -2.16
CA THR A 183 23.45 21.61 -1.03
C THR A 183 22.16 20.82 -1.02
N LEU A 184 22.23 19.50 -0.80
CA LEU A 184 21.09 18.59 -0.83
C LEU A 184 20.87 17.94 0.54
N PRO A 185 20.03 18.49 1.42
CA PRO A 185 19.55 17.75 2.56
C PRO A 185 18.49 16.75 2.08
N THR A 186 18.62 15.49 2.47
CA THR A 186 17.53 14.53 2.37
C THR A 186 16.45 14.86 3.38
N ILE A 187 15.20 14.91 2.95
CA ILE A 187 14.04 15.11 3.83
C ILE A 187 13.22 13.84 3.77
N CYS A 188 12.78 13.35 4.94
CA CYS A 188 11.80 12.27 5.00
C CYS A 188 10.58 12.63 4.16
N SER A 189 10.22 11.76 3.22
CA SER A 189 8.86 11.71 2.71
C SER A 189 8.01 11.08 3.82
N GLY A 190 7.16 11.87 4.42
CA GLY A 190 6.08 11.38 5.25
C GLY A 190 4.92 11.05 4.38
#